data_3b2a75cafe236273e39341f0d0e9d331
#
_entry.id   3b2a75cafe236273e39341f0d0e9d331
#
_cell.length_a   1.000
_cell.length_b   1.000
_cell.length_c   1.000
_cell.angle_alpha   90.00
_cell.angle_beta   90.00
_cell.angle_gamma   90.00
#
_symmetry.space_group_name_H-M   'P 1'
#
loop_
_entity.id
_entity.type
_entity.pdbx_description
1 polymer ?
#
loop_
_entity_poly.entity_id
_entity_poly.type
_entity_poly.pdbx_seq_one_letter_code
_entity_poly.pdbx_strand_id
1 'polypeptide(L)'
;MKTAVIYARVSSSNDRQDTSRQIEDLKKYAISQDIEIVNIFQEHISGAKKIEERQILGECLEYCKRESVDILLLSELSRLGRSTLQVLRSLDILHESKVSVYIQNLGLYTLQPNGEVNPIASIMVTVLAEMANIERSNIQYRLNSGRAKIGRAHV
;
A
#
# COMPACT_ATOMS: atom_id res chain seq x y z
N MET A 1 23.68 4.36 8.30
CA MET A 1 22.69 4.97 7.38
C MET A 1 21.64 3.94 7.05
N LYS A 2 20.37 4.29 7.22
CA LYS A 2 19.26 3.39 6.88
C LYS A 2 19.04 3.36 5.37
N THR A 3 18.61 2.22 4.86
CA THR A 3 18.28 2.04 3.45
C THR A 3 16.78 2.10 3.24
N ALA A 4 16.37 2.62 2.09
CA ALA A 4 14.95 2.76 1.76
C ALA A 4 14.70 2.46 0.29
N VAL A 5 13.47 2.03 0.03
CA VAL A 5 12.92 1.87 -1.31
C VAL A 5 11.75 2.83 -1.43
N ILE A 6 11.57 3.42 -2.60
CA ILE A 6 10.40 4.23 -2.92
C ILE A 6 9.46 3.41 -3.79
N TYR A 7 8.17 3.39 -3.42
CA TYR A 7 7.12 2.84 -4.28
C TYR A 7 6.12 3.95 -4.60
N ALA A 8 5.89 4.19 -5.89
CA ALA A 8 4.96 5.21 -6.37
C ALA A 8 4.00 4.61 -7.37
N ARG A 9 2.71 4.95 -7.24
CA ARG A 9 1.65 4.42 -8.09
C ARG A 9 0.68 5.53 -8.48
N VAL A 10 0.34 5.58 -9.76
CA VAL A 10 -0.64 6.51 -10.28
C VAL A 10 -1.69 5.79 -11.11
N SER A 11 -2.91 6.29 -11.11
CA SER A 11 -4.09 5.63 -11.67
C SER A 11 -4.37 5.98 -13.13
N SER A 12 -3.61 6.89 -13.75
CA SER A 12 -3.84 7.24 -15.15
C SER A 12 -2.56 7.67 -15.86
N SER A 13 -2.59 7.58 -17.20
CA SER A 13 -1.45 7.96 -18.04
C SER A 13 -1.15 9.46 -18.02
N ASN A 14 -2.10 10.28 -17.56
CA ASN A 14 -1.93 11.73 -17.48
C ASN A 14 -1.20 12.18 -16.21
N ASP A 15 -0.96 11.24 -15.26
CA ASP A 15 -0.39 11.55 -13.95
C ASP A 15 1.11 11.27 -13.86
N ARG A 16 1.82 11.30 -14.98
CA ARG A 16 3.29 11.19 -14.98
C ARG A 16 3.95 12.25 -14.12
N GLN A 17 3.40 13.48 -14.15
CA GLN A 17 3.89 14.58 -13.34
C GLN A 17 3.67 14.33 -11.85
N ASP A 18 2.54 13.72 -11.48
CA ASP A 18 2.24 13.38 -10.09
C ASP A 18 3.18 12.31 -9.57
N THR A 19 3.47 11.28 -10.37
CA THR A 19 4.43 10.23 -9.99
C THR A 19 5.82 10.82 -9.77
N SER A 20 6.25 11.66 -10.70
CA SER A 20 7.56 12.33 -10.60
C SER A 20 7.63 13.21 -9.35
N ARG A 21 6.56 13.93 -9.05
CA ARG A 21 6.47 14.78 -7.85
C ARG A 21 6.52 13.95 -6.58
N GLN A 22 5.76 12.84 -6.51
CA GLN A 22 5.78 11.92 -5.37
C GLN A 22 7.21 11.42 -5.11
N ILE A 23 7.88 10.98 -6.16
CA ILE A 23 9.25 10.47 -6.06
C ILE A 23 10.21 11.56 -5.61
N GLU A 24 10.12 12.75 -6.19
CA GLU A 24 10.98 13.88 -5.81
C GLU A 24 10.78 14.29 -4.35
N ASP A 25 9.54 14.36 -3.90
CA ASP A 25 9.22 14.69 -2.52
C ASP A 25 9.77 13.65 -1.54
N LEU A 26 9.66 12.37 -1.89
CA LEU A 26 10.19 11.28 -1.07
C LEU A 26 11.72 11.27 -1.07
N LYS A 27 12.35 11.58 -2.20
CA LYS A 27 13.82 11.73 -2.26
C LYS A 27 14.30 12.87 -1.37
N LYS A 28 13.62 14.02 -1.40
CA LYS A 28 13.95 15.16 -0.55
C LYS A 28 13.82 14.79 0.93
N TYR A 29 12.76 14.08 1.27
CA TYR A 29 12.57 13.60 2.63
C TYR A 29 13.72 12.68 3.05
N ALA A 30 14.09 11.72 2.19
CA ALA A 30 15.18 10.79 2.48
C ALA A 30 16.51 11.53 2.72
N ILE A 31 16.80 12.53 1.90
CA ILE A 31 18.01 13.36 2.07
C ILE A 31 17.95 14.06 3.41
N SER A 32 16.81 14.64 3.79
CA SER A 32 16.65 15.36 5.06
C SER A 32 16.82 14.45 6.28
N GLN A 33 16.55 13.15 6.14
CA GLN A 33 16.64 12.17 7.23
C GLN A 33 17.90 11.30 7.14
N ASP A 34 18.79 11.61 6.22
CA ASP A 34 20.03 10.85 6.02
C ASP A 34 19.77 9.38 5.70
N ILE A 35 18.80 9.14 4.83
CA ILE A 35 18.37 7.81 4.38
C ILE A 35 18.86 7.58 2.95
N GLU A 36 19.46 6.43 2.69
CA GLU A 36 19.92 6.04 1.36
C GLU A 36 18.81 5.33 0.58
N ILE A 37 18.46 5.84 -0.60
CA ILE A 37 17.49 5.19 -1.47
C ILE A 37 18.21 4.20 -2.35
N VAL A 38 17.90 2.92 -2.19
CA VAL A 38 18.58 1.82 -2.89
C VAL A 38 17.81 1.35 -4.14
N ASN A 39 16.51 1.63 -4.22
CA ASN A 39 15.72 1.32 -5.41
C ASN A 39 14.43 2.14 -5.43
N ILE A 40 13.85 2.26 -6.63
CA ILE A 40 12.59 2.97 -6.84
C ILE A 40 11.72 2.11 -7.75
N PHE A 41 10.48 1.85 -7.30
CA PHE A 41 9.48 1.13 -8.09
C PHE A 41 8.36 2.09 -8.47
N GLN A 42 8.07 2.16 -9.76
CA GLN A 42 6.99 2.99 -10.30
C GLN A 42 5.98 2.12 -11.00
N GLU A 43 4.71 2.42 -10.78
CA GLU A 43 3.64 1.68 -11.43
C GLU A 43 2.59 2.64 -11.97
N HIS A 44 2.25 2.47 -13.25
CA HIS A 44 1.17 3.18 -13.89
C HIS A 44 0.00 2.22 -14.08
N ILE A 45 -1.12 2.52 -13.43
CA ILE A 45 -2.31 1.68 -13.50
C ILE A 45 -3.21 2.19 -14.61
N SER A 46 -3.28 1.44 -15.72
CA SER A 46 -4.36 1.57 -16.69
C SER A 46 -5.37 0.44 -16.40
N GLY A 47 -6.66 0.72 -16.54
CA GLY A 47 -7.72 -0.23 -16.23
C GLY A 47 -7.63 -1.57 -16.96
N ALA A 48 -6.80 -1.68 -18.01
CA ALA A 48 -6.65 -2.87 -18.83
C ALA A 48 -5.52 -3.82 -18.38
N LYS A 49 -4.64 -3.42 -17.44
CA LYS A 49 -3.42 -4.18 -17.12
C LYS A 49 -3.35 -4.62 -15.65
N LYS A 50 -4.41 -5.22 -15.15
CA LYS A 50 -4.52 -5.64 -13.74
C LYS A 50 -3.45 -6.63 -13.28
N ILE A 51 -2.95 -7.47 -14.19
CA ILE A 51 -1.97 -8.51 -13.86
C ILE A 51 -0.58 -7.91 -13.69
N GLU A 52 -0.19 -6.96 -14.55
CA GLU A 52 1.11 -6.28 -14.47
C GLU A 52 1.24 -5.42 -13.20
N GLU A 53 0.15 -4.80 -12.76
CA GLU A 53 0.12 -3.97 -11.56
C GLU A 53 0.47 -4.76 -10.31
N ARG A 54 -0.05 -5.99 -10.19
CA ARG A 54 0.28 -6.89 -9.08
C ARG A 54 1.74 -7.29 -9.10
N GLN A 55 2.30 -7.38 -10.31
CA GLN A 55 3.67 -7.81 -10.51
C GLN A 55 4.68 -6.80 -9.95
N ILE A 56 4.50 -5.50 -10.22
CA ILE A 56 5.44 -4.46 -9.74
C ILE A 56 5.40 -4.33 -8.23
N LEU A 57 4.22 -4.31 -7.64
CA LEU A 57 4.08 -4.28 -6.18
C LEU A 57 4.71 -5.53 -5.56
N GLY A 58 4.43 -6.70 -6.12
CA GLY A 58 5.03 -7.96 -5.69
C GLY A 58 6.54 -7.94 -5.77
N GLU A 59 7.10 -7.41 -6.86
CA GLU A 59 8.54 -7.25 -7.02
C GLU A 59 9.13 -6.31 -5.97
N CYS A 60 8.43 -5.23 -5.66
CA CYS A 60 8.84 -4.28 -4.63
C CYS A 60 8.90 -4.94 -3.25
N LEU A 61 7.85 -5.68 -2.88
CA LEU A 61 7.79 -6.39 -1.59
C LEU A 61 8.89 -7.46 -1.50
N GLU A 62 9.09 -8.23 -2.57
CA GLU A 62 10.16 -9.23 -2.65
C GLU A 62 11.55 -8.59 -2.50
N TYR A 63 11.78 -7.47 -3.19
CA TYR A 63 13.03 -6.74 -3.11
C TYR A 63 13.31 -6.29 -1.67
N CYS A 64 12.33 -5.69 -1.02
CA CYS A 64 12.46 -5.21 0.36
C CYS A 64 12.82 -6.35 1.32
N LYS A 65 12.20 -7.50 1.14
CA LYS A 65 12.46 -8.68 1.94
C LYS A 65 13.86 -9.27 1.68
N ARG A 66 14.19 -9.46 0.39
CA ARG A 66 15.45 -10.08 -0.02
C ARG A 66 16.67 -9.23 0.36
N GLU A 67 16.57 -7.93 0.16
CA GLU A 67 17.68 -7.00 0.41
C GLU A 67 17.69 -6.44 1.83
N SER A 68 16.78 -6.89 2.68
CA SER A 68 16.67 -6.46 4.09
C SER A 68 16.64 -4.92 4.19
N VAL A 69 15.78 -4.29 3.39
CA VAL A 69 15.61 -2.85 3.37
C VAL A 69 15.01 -2.38 4.70
N ASP A 70 15.45 -1.25 5.20
CA ASP A 70 14.95 -0.72 6.48
C ASP A 70 13.58 -0.07 6.35
N ILE A 71 13.35 0.67 5.26
CA ILE A 71 12.16 1.53 5.10
C ILE A 71 11.61 1.42 3.68
N LEU A 72 10.28 1.35 3.58
CA LEU A 72 9.55 1.58 2.33
C LEU A 72 8.88 2.95 2.41
N LEU A 73 9.21 3.84 1.48
CA LEU A 73 8.66 5.19 1.44
C LEU A 73 7.48 5.26 0.50
N LEU A 74 6.35 5.75 1.00
CA LEU A 74 5.09 5.91 0.25
C LEU A 74 4.55 7.33 0.41
N SER A 75 3.83 7.82 -0.60
CA SER A 75 3.08 9.06 -0.48
C SER A 75 1.84 8.88 0.40
N GLU A 76 1.15 7.77 0.26
CA GLU A 76 -0.03 7.42 1.07
C GLU A 76 -0.21 5.91 1.14
N LEU A 77 -0.88 5.44 2.19
CA LEU A 77 -1.03 4.01 2.47
C LEU A 77 -1.81 3.26 1.39
N SER A 78 -2.75 3.92 0.73
CA SER A 78 -3.57 3.31 -0.33
C SER A 78 -2.74 2.82 -1.52
N ARG A 79 -1.48 3.24 -1.64
CA ARG A 79 -0.59 2.78 -2.71
C ARG A 79 -0.16 1.32 -2.54
N LEU A 80 -0.31 0.74 -1.35
CA LEU A 80 0.07 -0.65 -1.08
C LEU A 80 -0.93 -1.69 -1.56
N GLY A 81 -2.00 -1.29 -2.21
CA GLY A 81 -2.97 -2.25 -2.73
C GLY A 81 -4.15 -1.58 -3.38
N ARG A 82 -4.95 -2.37 -4.10
CA ARG A 82 -6.19 -1.93 -4.75
C ARG A 82 -7.39 -2.06 -3.84
N SER A 83 -7.26 -2.92 -2.83
CA SER A 83 -8.31 -3.15 -1.84
C SER A 83 -7.71 -3.00 -0.46
N THR A 84 -8.56 -2.79 0.52
CA THR A 84 -8.17 -2.72 1.93
C THR A 84 -7.44 -3.99 2.36
N LEU A 85 -7.92 -5.15 1.91
CA LEU A 85 -7.30 -6.44 2.22
C LEU A 85 -5.89 -6.55 1.65
N GLN A 86 -5.67 -6.09 0.42
CA GLN A 86 -4.35 -6.14 -0.21
C GLN A 86 -3.37 -5.21 0.51
N VAL A 87 -3.81 -4.01 0.91
CA VAL A 87 -2.99 -3.09 1.71
C VAL A 87 -2.58 -3.77 3.02
N LEU A 88 -3.52 -4.40 3.69
CA LEU A 88 -3.28 -5.11 4.95
C LEU A 88 -2.25 -6.23 4.78
N ARG A 89 -2.39 -7.04 3.74
CA ARG A 89 -1.46 -8.13 3.42
C ARG A 89 -0.06 -7.61 3.10
N SER A 90 0.04 -6.52 2.35
CA SER A 90 1.32 -5.90 2.03
C SER A 90 2.03 -5.42 3.30
N LEU A 91 1.30 -4.79 4.22
CA LEU A 91 1.84 -4.37 5.51
C LEU A 91 2.36 -5.56 6.31
N ASP A 92 1.60 -6.66 6.36
CA ASP A 92 2.01 -7.86 7.08
C ASP A 92 3.32 -8.42 6.53
N ILE A 93 3.44 -8.52 5.21
CA ILE A 93 4.66 -9.01 4.55
C ILE A 93 5.86 -8.13 4.93
N LEU A 94 5.69 -6.82 4.86
CA LEU A 94 6.76 -5.87 5.19
C LEU A 94 7.14 -5.94 6.66
N HIS A 95 6.17 -5.99 7.55
CA HIS A 95 6.42 -6.04 9.00
C HIS A 95 7.08 -7.36 9.43
N GLU A 96 6.73 -8.48 8.79
CA GLU A 96 7.39 -9.76 9.05
C GLU A 96 8.88 -9.70 8.73
N SER A 97 9.25 -8.93 7.72
CA SER A 97 10.66 -8.72 7.34
C SER A 97 11.29 -7.53 8.05
N LYS A 98 10.61 -6.94 9.03
CA LYS A 98 11.07 -5.76 9.79
C LYS A 98 11.32 -4.54 8.91
N VAL A 99 10.56 -4.41 7.83
CA VAL A 99 10.58 -3.23 6.97
C VAL A 99 9.54 -2.24 7.50
N SER A 100 9.98 -1.06 7.91
CA SER A 100 9.07 0.00 8.33
C SER A 100 8.51 0.72 7.11
N VAL A 101 7.23 1.08 7.14
CA VAL A 101 6.61 1.86 6.07
C VAL A 101 6.50 3.31 6.53
N TYR A 102 7.06 4.23 5.76
CA TYR A 102 6.86 5.65 5.98
C TYR A 102 5.74 6.15 5.09
N ILE A 103 4.70 6.70 5.69
CA ILE A 103 3.52 7.21 4.99
C ILE A 103 3.58 8.74 5.02
N GLN A 104 3.92 9.34 3.90
CA GLN A 104 4.24 10.76 3.83
C GLN A 104 3.07 11.67 4.21
N ASN A 105 1.87 11.37 3.73
CA ASN A 105 0.71 12.21 4.02
C ASN A 105 0.29 12.19 5.49
N LEU A 106 0.77 11.21 6.26
CA LEU A 106 0.52 11.11 7.71
C LEU A 106 1.76 11.47 8.52
N GLY A 107 2.94 11.55 7.88
CA GLY A 107 4.19 11.76 8.57
C GLY A 107 4.50 10.67 9.59
N LEU A 108 4.22 9.41 9.25
CA LEU A 108 4.18 8.29 10.20
C LEU A 108 4.99 7.10 9.70
N TYR A 109 5.82 6.54 10.60
CA TYR A 109 6.46 5.23 10.41
C TYR A 109 5.62 4.14 11.07
N THR A 110 5.44 3.01 10.40
CA THR A 110 4.65 1.90 10.93
C THR A 110 5.38 1.08 11.99
N LEU A 111 6.71 1.07 11.95
CA LEU A 111 7.53 0.40 12.96
C LEU A 111 8.35 1.39 13.76
N GLN A 112 8.52 1.11 15.04
CA GLN A 112 9.41 1.85 15.94
C GLN A 112 10.86 1.42 15.69
N PRO A 113 11.86 2.20 16.19
CA PRO A 113 13.26 1.82 16.06
C PRO A 113 13.59 0.44 16.63
N ASN A 114 12.82 -0.03 17.62
CA ASN A 114 13.00 -1.36 18.22
C ASN A 114 12.37 -2.49 17.38
N GLY A 115 11.74 -2.16 16.24
CA GLY A 115 11.11 -3.14 15.35
C GLY A 115 9.67 -3.49 15.71
N GLU A 116 9.13 -2.94 16.79
CA GLU A 116 7.73 -3.15 17.17
C GLU A 116 6.80 -2.21 16.39
N VAL A 117 5.55 -2.65 16.20
CA VAL A 117 4.56 -1.84 15.50
C VAL A 117 4.24 -0.59 16.31
N ASN A 118 4.28 0.57 15.66
CA ASN A 118 3.89 1.84 16.25
C ASN A 118 2.41 1.75 16.70
N PRO A 119 2.05 2.22 17.91
CA PRO A 119 0.65 2.15 18.38
C PRO A 119 -0.36 2.77 17.43
N ILE A 120 -0.02 3.89 16.77
CA ILE A 120 -0.91 4.52 15.79
C ILE A 120 -1.08 3.61 14.57
N ALA A 121 0.00 2.99 14.10
CA ALA A 121 -0.05 2.04 12.99
C ALA A 121 -0.86 0.80 13.36
N SER A 122 -0.80 0.35 14.61
CA SER A 122 -1.61 -0.76 15.12
C SER A 122 -3.10 -0.44 15.04
N ILE A 123 -3.49 0.78 15.40
CA ILE A 123 -4.87 1.24 15.26
C ILE A 123 -5.28 1.27 13.80
N MET A 124 -4.42 1.78 12.91
CA MET A 124 -4.66 1.81 11.47
C MET A 124 -4.90 0.41 10.90
N VAL A 125 -4.06 -0.55 11.29
CA VAL A 125 -4.19 -1.95 10.85
C VAL A 125 -5.53 -2.52 11.30
N THR A 126 -5.94 -2.24 12.54
CA THR A 126 -7.24 -2.68 13.09
C THR A 126 -8.39 -2.08 12.27
N VAL A 127 -8.34 -0.78 11.98
CA VAL A 127 -9.37 -0.10 11.17
C VAL A 127 -9.41 -0.69 9.76
N LEU A 128 -8.27 -0.93 9.14
CA LEU A 128 -8.20 -1.54 7.80
C LEU A 128 -8.81 -2.94 7.80
N ALA A 129 -8.53 -3.74 8.84
CA ALA A 129 -9.11 -5.08 8.96
C ALA A 129 -10.63 -5.03 9.05
N GLU A 130 -11.17 -4.10 9.86
CA GLU A 130 -12.61 -3.91 9.96
C GLU A 130 -13.23 -3.40 8.65
N MET A 131 -12.57 -2.48 7.97
CA MET A 131 -13.02 -2.00 6.67
C MET A 131 -13.06 -3.13 5.64
N ALA A 132 -12.06 -4.00 5.62
CA ALA A 132 -12.02 -5.17 4.74
C ALA A 132 -13.20 -6.10 5.02
N ASN A 133 -13.53 -6.32 6.28
CA ASN A 133 -14.68 -7.13 6.69
C ASN A 133 -15.99 -6.48 6.24
N ILE A 134 -16.14 -5.17 6.39
CA ILE A 134 -17.32 -4.42 5.95
C ILE A 134 -17.47 -4.52 4.42
N GLU A 135 -16.39 -4.36 3.68
CA GLU A 135 -16.40 -4.48 2.21
C GLU A 135 -16.91 -5.86 1.79
N ARG A 136 -16.43 -6.93 2.43
CA ARG A 136 -16.89 -8.30 2.15
C ARG A 136 -18.37 -8.46 2.49
N SER A 137 -18.80 -7.95 3.64
CA SER A 137 -20.20 -8.01 4.07
C SER A 137 -21.10 -7.26 3.11
N ASN A 138 -20.68 -6.10 2.63
CA ASN A 138 -21.43 -5.30 1.65
C ASN A 138 -21.56 -6.03 0.32
N ILE A 139 -20.50 -6.67 -0.16
CA ILE A 139 -20.54 -7.48 -1.39
C ILE A 139 -21.54 -8.63 -1.22
N GLN A 140 -21.47 -9.34 -0.11
CA GLN A 140 -22.37 -10.44 0.20
C GLN A 140 -23.83 -9.97 0.27
N TYR A 141 -24.06 -8.86 0.94
CA TYR A 141 -25.40 -8.25 1.05
C TYR A 141 -25.96 -7.87 -0.33
N ARG A 142 -25.15 -7.26 -1.18
CA ARG A 142 -25.57 -6.90 -2.55
C ARG A 142 -25.96 -8.12 -3.37
N LEU A 143 -25.20 -9.20 -3.28
CA LEU A 143 -25.50 -10.44 -3.96
C LEU A 143 -26.81 -11.03 -3.49
N ASN A 144 -27.02 -11.09 -2.18
CA ASN A 144 -28.25 -11.62 -1.58
C ASN A 144 -29.46 -10.74 -1.92
N SER A 145 -29.34 -9.43 -1.90
CA SER A 145 -30.39 -8.50 -2.28
C SER A 145 -30.75 -8.66 -3.77
N GLY A 146 -29.77 -8.85 -4.64
CA GLY A 146 -29.98 -9.11 -6.06
C GLY A 146 -30.79 -10.38 -6.29
N ARG A 147 -30.45 -11.46 -5.59
CA ARG A 147 -31.17 -12.73 -5.65
C ARG A 147 -32.61 -12.59 -5.16
N ALA A 148 -32.82 -11.87 -4.06
CA ALA A 148 -34.15 -11.63 -3.53
C ALA A 148 -35.03 -10.83 -4.51
N LYS A 149 -34.47 -9.83 -5.15
CA LYS A 149 -35.17 -9.03 -6.17
C LYS A 149 -35.57 -9.86 -7.39
N ILE A 150 -34.68 -10.74 -7.85
CA ILE A 150 -34.94 -11.65 -8.96
C ILE A 150 -36.07 -12.61 -8.59
N GLY A 151 -36.04 -13.18 -7.39
CA GLY A 151 -37.10 -14.06 -6.89
C GLY A 151 -38.45 -13.37 -6.82
N ARG A 152 -38.51 -12.12 -6.38
CA ARG A 152 -39.73 -11.31 -6.33
C ARG A 152 -40.28 -10.98 -7.72
N ALA A 153 -39.40 -10.76 -8.69
CA ALA A 153 -39.81 -10.47 -10.06
C ALA A 153 -40.49 -11.63 -10.76
N HIS A 154 -40.30 -12.86 -10.30
CA HIS A 154 -40.91 -14.07 -10.85
C HIS A 154 -42.22 -14.44 -10.15
N VAL A 155 -42.63 -13.68 -9.17
CA VAL A 155 -43.91 -13.88 -8.47
C VAL A 155 -44.95 -12.93 -9.04
#